data_150b7fb3cb769f91f1620acf87c51220
#
_entry.id   150b7fb3cb769f91f1620acf87c51220
#
_cell.length_a   1.000
_cell.length_b   1.000
_cell.length_c   1.000
_cell.angle_alpha   90.00
_cell.angle_beta   90.00
_cell.angle_gamma   90.00
#
_symmetry.space_group_name_H-M   'P 1'
#
loop_
_entity.id
_entity.type
_entity.pdbx_description
1 polymer ?
#
loop_
_entity_poly.entity_id
_entity_poly.type
_entity_poly.pdbx_seq_one_letter_code
_entity_poly.pdbx_strand_id
1 'polypeptide(L)'
;DELGLDAQQTALIMSRPPLRVLVDGRLRVPLDAPFFKAGPALVATCMAVEEQYANGPECMIVAGDDGQVDLRRLLMELAGRGVNEVLVEAGPRLAGAFARQGLVDEFQIFIAGKFLGSSARPLLDWPLAQMKDAPELKITEIRAVGDDWRVIAVPVAQASV
;
A
#
# COMPACT_ATOMS: atom_id res chain seq x y z
N ASP A 1 18.10 20.91 -4.27
CA ASP A 1 16.93 20.31 -3.61
C ASP A 1 15.85 20.07 -4.65
N GLU A 2 15.64 18.80 -5.04
CA GLU A 2 14.73 18.40 -6.13
C GLU A 2 13.24 18.69 -5.79
N LEU A 3 12.94 18.87 -4.50
CA LEU A 3 11.57 19.11 -4.02
C LEU A 3 11.28 20.60 -3.76
N GLY A 4 12.24 21.50 -3.93
CA GLY A 4 12.06 22.93 -3.67
C GLY A 4 11.73 23.28 -2.21
N LEU A 5 12.11 22.42 -1.26
CA LEU A 5 11.85 22.61 0.17
C LEU A 5 12.90 23.51 0.80
N ASP A 6 12.49 24.39 1.71
CA ASP A 6 13.41 25.14 2.54
C ASP A 6 14.02 24.27 3.67
N ALA A 7 15.06 24.79 4.35
CA ALA A 7 15.75 24.06 5.40
C ALA A 7 14.84 23.71 6.59
N GLN A 8 13.85 24.52 6.92
CA GLN A 8 12.92 24.30 8.01
C GLN A 8 11.92 23.19 7.66
N GLN A 9 11.39 23.24 6.44
CA GLN A 9 10.50 22.20 5.90
C GLN A 9 11.23 20.84 5.81
N THR A 10 12.48 20.85 5.31
CA THR A 10 13.32 19.65 5.26
C THR A 10 13.56 19.07 6.66
N ALA A 11 13.91 19.90 7.64
CA ALA A 11 14.13 19.46 9.01
C ALA A 11 12.85 18.88 9.64
N LEU A 12 11.69 19.48 9.37
CA LEU A 12 10.39 18.99 9.86
C LEU A 12 10.07 17.60 9.29
N ILE A 13 10.24 17.41 7.99
CA ILE A 13 10.01 16.13 7.32
C ILE A 13 10.96 15.06 7.87
N MET A 14 12.24 15.39 7.99
CA MET A 14 13.24 14.46 8.51
C MET A 14 13.04 14.11 9.98
N SER A 15 12.39 14.97 10.77
CA SER A 15 12.05 14.71 12.17
C SER A 15 10.90 13.73 12.37
N ARG A 16 10.11 13.48 11.30
CA ARG A 16 8.93 12.60 11.32
C ARG A 16 8.93 11.65 10.11
N PRO A 17 9.90 10.74 10.02
CA PRO A 17 9.92 9.79 8.92
C PRO A 17 8.65 8.94 8.96
N PRO A 18 8.04 8.62 7.80
CA PRO A 18 6.86 7.76 7.75
C PRO A 18 7.20 6.37 8.31
N LEU A 19 6.28 5.78 9.06
CA LEU A 19 6.36 4.38 9.44
C LEU A 19 6.24 3.54 8.16
N ARG A 20 7.22 2.68 7.92
CA ARG A 20 7.17 1.75 6.79
C ARG A 20 6.61 0.42 7.23
N VAL A 21 5.53 -0.01 6.59
CA VAL A 21 4.84 -1.26 6.92
C VAL A 21 5.05 -2.27 5.80
N LEU A 22 5.65 -3.39 6.11
CA LEU A 22 5.79 -4.53 5.21
C LEU A 22 4.68 -5.55 5.50
N VAL A 23 3.86 -5.85 4.51
CA VAL A 23 2.89 -6.94 4.61
C VAL A 23 3.58 -8.22 4.11
N ASP A 24 4.09 -9.02 5.03
CA ASP A 24 4.75 -10.30 4.75
C ASP A 24 4.12 -11.42 5.60
N GLY A 25 3.02 -11.95 5.13
CA GLY A 25 2.24 -12.96 5.85
C GLY A 25 3.03 -14.22 6.22
N ARG A 26 4.16 -14.49 5.59
CA ARG A 26 4.96 -15.71 5.78
C ARG A 26 6.41 -15.45 6.19
N LEU A 27 6.74 -14.21 6.54
CA LEU A 27 8.10 -13.81 6.96
C LEU A 27 9.19 -14.26 5.97
N ARG A 28 8.98 -13.99 4.68
CA ARG A 28 9.90 -14.41 3.61
C ARG A 28 10.94 -13.36 3.25
N VAL A 29 10.74 -12.11 3.64
CA VAL A 29 11.68 -11.05 3.34
C VAL A 29 12.86 -11.15 4.30
N PRO A 30 14.10 -11.29 3.78
CA PRO A 30 15.28 -11.40 4.62
C PRO A 30 15.48 -10.17 5.49
N LEU A 31 15.95 -10.36 6.74
CA LEU A 31 16.15 -9.27 7.70
C LEU A 31 17.26 -8.28 7.29
N ASP A 32 18.15 -8.68 6.39
CA ASP A 32 19.19 -7.82 5.81
C ASP A 32 18.72 -7.01 4.60
N ALA A 33 17.44 -7.17 4.18
CA ALA A 33 16.89 -6.46 3.04
C ALA A 33 17.01 -4.93 3.22
N PRO A 34 17.24 -4.18 2.11
CA PRO A 34 17.35 -2.72 2.15
C PRO A 34 16.16 -2.02 2.81
N PHE A 35 14.97 -2.63 2.73
CA PHE A 35 13.76 -2.15 3.37
C PHE A 35 13.96 -1.90 4.88
N PHE A 36 14.66 -2.78 5.59
CA PHE A 36 14.85 -2.65 7.04
C PHE A 36 15.97 -1.67 7.43
N LYS A 37 16.80 -1.23 6.48
CA LYS A 37 17.96 -0.34 6.75
C LYS A 37 17.62 1.15 6.70
N ALA A 38 16.48 1.52 6.12
CA ALA A 38 16.16 2.92 5.81
C ALA A 38 15.31 3.65 6.88
N GLY A 39 15.14 3.10 8.10
CA GLY A 39 14.40 3.74 9.21
C GLY A 39 13.37 2.80 9.87
N PRO A 40 12.43 3.33 10.69
CA PRO A 40 11.47 2.52 11.40
C PRO A 40 10.65 1.64 10.47
N ALA A 41 10.53 0.35 10.79
CA ALA A 41 9.79 -0.62 9.99
C ALA A 41 8.95 -1.52 10.89
N LEU A 42 7.74 -1.84 10.44
CA LEU A 42 6.81 -2.78 11.05
C LEU A 42 6.52 -3.90 10.04
N VAL A 43 6.54 -5.15 10.48
CA VAL A 43 6.16 -6.29 9.65
C VAL A 43 4.80 -6.80 10.08
N ALA A 44 3.81 -6.72 9.20
CA ALA A 44 2.50 -7.34 9.41
C ALA A 44 2.53 -8.77 8.87
N THR A 45 2.27 -9.74 9.75
CA THR A 45 2.38 -11.17 9.44
C THR A 45 1.21 -11.98 9.99
N CYS A 46 0.97 -13.18 9.45
CA CYS A 46 0.05 -14.17 10.01
C CYS A 46 0.79 -15.34 10.70
N MET A 47 2.12 -15.29 10.77
CA MET A 47 2.94 -16.30 11.42
C MET A 47 3.30 -15.93 12.86
N ALA A 48 3.53 -16.96 13.69
CA ALA A 48 4.21 -16.74 14.97
C ALA A 48 5.63 -16.20 14.72
N VAL A 49 6.03 -15.23 15.52
CA VAL A 49 7.33 -14.57 15.38
C VAL A 49 8.39 -15.43 16.07
N GLU A 50 9.36 -15.89 15.29
CA GLU A 50 10.47 -16.72 15.76
C GLU A 50 11.57 -15.87 16.43
N GLU A 51 12.45 -16.52 17.23
CA GLU A 51 13.55 -15.86 17.94
C GLU A 51 14.47 -15.02 17.04
N GLN A 52 14.66 -15.41 15.77
CA GLN A 52 15.47 -14.65 14.82
C GLN A 52 14.96 -13.19 14.61
N TYR A 53 13.69 -12.92 14.89
CA TYR A 53 13.10 -11.58 14.85
C TYR A 53 13.21 -10.83 16.19
N ALA A 54 13.70 -11.46 17.27
CA ALA A 54 13.77 -10.85 18.58
C ALA A 54 14.57 -9.53 18.64
N ASN A 55 15.59 -9.41 17.76
CA ASN A 55 16.41 -8.21 17.61
C ASN A 55 16.19 -7.53 16.23
N GLY A 56 15.12 -7.91 15.52
CA GLY A 56 14.77 -7.42 14.19
C GLY A 56 13.73 -6.29 14.22
N PRO A 57 13.02 -6.08 13.10
CA PRO A 57 11.92 -5.13 13.03
C PRO A 57 10.77 -5.56 13.94
N GLU A 58 9.99 -4.60 14.40
CA GLU A 58 8.75 -4.88 15.12
C GLU A 58 7.83 -5.73 14.24
N CYS A 59 7.27 -6.81 14.79
CA CYS A 59 6.31 -7.67 14.11
C CYS A 59 4.93 -7.55 14.74
N MET A 60 3.92 -7.40 13.90
CA MET A 60 2.50 -7.38 14.27
C MET A 60 1.81 -8.60 13.68
N ILE A 61 1.25 -9.46 14.55
CA ILE A 61 0.51 -10.64 14.10
C ILE A 61 -0.94 -10.25 13.87
N VAL A 62 -1.35 -10.26 12.60
CA VAL A 62 -2.71 -9.92 12.13
C VAL A 62 -3.21 -10.98 11.17
N ALA A 63 -3.38 -12.20 11.67
CA ALA A 63 -3.85 -13.33 10.88
C ALA A 63 -5.37 -13.23 10.64
N GLY A 64 -5.76 -13.41 9.37
CA GLY A 64 -7.14 -13.66 8.99
C GLY A 64 -7.47 -15.15 8.96
N ASP A 65 -8.75 -15.48 8.87
CA ASP A 65 -9.26 -16.86 8.86
C ASP A 65 -8.83 -17.64 7.60
N ASP A 66 -8.46 -16.95 6.53
CA ASP A 66 -7.95 -17.51 5.28
C ASP A 66 -6.43 -17.76 5.28
N GLY A 67 -5.76 -17.53 6.40
CA GLY A 67 -4.31 -17.66 6.54
C GLY A 67 -3.52 -16.57 5.81
N GLN A 68 -4.18 -15.47 5.44
CA GLN A 68 -3.57 -14.25 4.94
C GLN A 68 -3.55 -13.18 6.04
N VAL A 69 -2.82 -12.09 5.80
CA VAL A 69 -2.87 -10.91 6.68
C VAL A 69 -4.25 -10.27 6.56
N ASP A 70 -4.94 -10.11 7.69
CA ASP A 70 -6.19 -9.36 7.77
C ASP A 70 -5.91 -7.86 7.61
N LEU A 71 -6.18 -7.34 6.41
CA LEU A 71 -5.87 -5.96 6.05
C LEU A 71 -6.73 -4.95 6.83
N ARG A 72 -7.99 -5.29 7.11
CA ARG A 72 -8.88 -4.43 7.90
C ARG A 72 -8.37 -4.31 9.33
N ARG A 73 -8.03 -5.44 9.96
CA ARG A 73 -7.43 -5.45 11.28
C ARG A 73 -6.10 -4.72 11.31
N LEU A 74 -5.24 -4.90 10.28
CA LEU A 74 -4.00 -4.15 10.15
C LEU A 74 -4.25 -2.64 10.18
N LEU A 75 -5.20 -2.14 9.40
CA LEU A 75 -5.54 -0.71 9.37
C LEU A 75 -6.06 -0.23 10.74
N MET A 76 -6.87 -1.02 11.43
CA MET A 76 -7.38 -0.70 12.78
C MET A 76 -6.24 -0.60 13.80
N GLU A 77 -5.29 -1.53 13.77
CA GLU A 77 -4.12 -1.51 14.65
C GLU A 77 -3.20 -0.31 14.36
N LEU A 78 -3.01 0.04 13.09
CA LEU A 78 -2.27 1.24 12.69
C LEU A 78 -2.99 2.52 13.16
N ALA A 79 -4.31 2.59 13.01
CA ALA A 79 -5.12 3.71 13.52
C ALA A 79 -5.02 3.85 15.04
N GLY A 80 -5.02 2.73 15.78
CA GLY A 80 -4.79 2.70 17.24
C GLY A 80 -3.40 3.23 17.65
N ARG A 81 -2.44 3.22 16.74
CA ARG A 81 -1.10 3.82 16.92
C ARG A 81 -1.01 5.29 16.48
N GLY A 82 -2.13 5.90 16.09
CA GLY A 82 -2.20 7.27 15.64
C GLY A 82 -1.84 7.49 14.17
N VAL A 83 -1.81 6.42 13.36
CA VAL A 83 -1.65 6.53 11.89
C VAL A 83 -2.99 6.93 11.30
N ASN A 84 -3.06 8.12 10.68
CA ASN A 84 -4.28 8.66 10.09
C ASN A 84 -4.37 8.41 8.58
N GLU A 85 -3.24 8.16 7.93
CA GLU A 85 -3.16 7.98 6.48
C GLU A 85 -2.16 6.87 6.15
N VAL A 86 -2.52 6.01 5.20
CA VAL A 86 -1.67 4.91 4.74
C VAL A 86 -1.53 4.99 3.22
N LEU A 87 -0.31 5.19 2.75
CA LEU A 87 0.03 5.07 1.34
C LEU A 87 0.38 3.61 1.02
N VAL A 88 -0.39 2.99 0.13
CA VAL A 88 -0.17 1.60 -0.30
C VAL A 88 0.64 1.59 -1.59
N GLU A 89 1.94 1.36 -1.48
CA GLU A 89 2.85 1.15 -2.62
C GLU A 89 3.18 -0.34 -2.71
N ALA A 90 2.41 -1.08 -3.49
CA ALA A 90 2.47 -2.53 -3.49
C ALA A 90 2.33 -3.14 -4.88
N GLY A 91 2.74 -4.41 -5.01
CA GLY A 91 2.46 -5.16 -6.22
C GLY A 91 0.96 -5.49 -6.37
N PRO A 92 0.55 -5.97 -7.54
CA PRO A 92 -0.85 -6.12 -7.92
C PRO A 92 -1.70 -6.96 -6.96
N ARG A 93 -1.10 -7.95 -6.29
CA ARG A 93 -1.82 -8.83 -5.36
C ARG A 93 -2.28 -8.08 -4.11
N LEU A 94 -1.38 -7.36 -3.46
CA LEU A 94 -1.71 -6.63 -2.24
C LEU A 94 -2.58 -5.41 -2.56
N ALA A 95 -2.26 -4.65 -3.60
CA ALA A 95 -3.09 -3.54 -4.06
C ALA A 95 -4.50 -4.01 -4.45
N GLY A 96 -4.61 -5.14 -5.18
CA GLY A 96 -5.88 -5.76 -5.51
C GLY A 96 -6.67 -6.25 -4.28
N ALA A 97 -5.98 -6.75 -3.24
CA ALA A 97 -6.63 -7.17 -2.00
C ALA A 97 -7.24 -5.99 -1.24
N PHE A 98 -6.54 -4.86 -1.13
CA PHE A 98 -7.09 -3.63 -0.55
C PHE A 98 -8.31 -3.14 -1.34
N ALA A 99 -8.19 -3.10 -2.68
CA ALA A 99 -9.28 -2.64 -3.55
C ALA A 99 -10.53 -3.53 -3.44
N ARG A 100 -10.37 -4.87 -3.49
CA ARG A 100 -11.49 -5.82 -3.36
C ARG A 100 -12.23 -5.73 -2.04
N GLN A 101 -11.51 -5.40 -0.95
CA GLN A 101 -12.10 -5.28 0.39
C GLN A 101 -12.70 -3.90 0.66
N GLY A 102 -12.67 -2.98 -0.32
CA GLY A 102 -13.17 -1.62 -0.15
C GLY A 102 -12.38 -0.82 0.88
N LEU A 103 -11.07 -1.04 0.96
CA LEU A 103 -10.17 -0.40 1.92
C LEU A 103 -9.33 0.72 1.29
N VAL A 104 -9.73 1.22 0.14
CA VAL A 104 -9.04 2.29 -0.59
C VAL A 104 -9.98 3.48 -0.71
N ASP A 105 -9.57 4.62 -0.18
CA ASP A 105 -10.32 5.87 -0.29
C ASP A 105 -9.98 6.62 -1.58
N GLU A 106 -8.73 6.52 -2.05
CA GLU A 106 -8.26 7.22 -3.25
C GLU A 106 -7.22 6.37 -3.99
N PHE A 107 -7.33 6.33 -5.32
CA PHE A 107 -6.33 5.77 -6.21
C PHE A 107 -5.53 6.89 -6.86
N GLN A 108 -4.21 6.81 -6.79
CA GLN A 108 -3.29 7.64 -7.56
C GLN A 108 -2.63 6.76 -8.63
N ILE A 109 -3.02 6.95 -9.88
CA ILE A 109 -2.59 6.11 -11.01
C ILE A 109 -1.68 6.92 -11.91
N PHE A 110 -0.45 6.45 -12.11
CA PHE A 110 0.49 7.04 -13.05
C PHE A 110 0.49 6.25 -14.35
N ILE A 111 0.33 6.96 -15.46
CA ILE A 111 0.25 6.39 -16.79
C ILE A 111 1.41 6.94 -17.63
N ALA A 112 2.39 6.09 -17.93
CA ALA A 112 3.46 6.39 -18.85
C ALA A 112 2.99 6.17 -20.29
N GLY A 113 3.52 6.96 -21.23
CA GLY A 113 3.21 6.85 -22.67
C GLY A 113 3.89 5.63 -23.33
N LYS A 114 3.75 4.43 -22.74
CA LYS A 114 4.40 3.20 -23.21
C LYS A 114 3.48 2.00 -23.20
N PHE A 115 3.60 1.14 -24.21
CA PHE A 115 2.95 -0.17 -24.23
C PHE A 115 3.89 -1.22 -23.62
N LEU A 116 3.43 -1.94 -22.60
CA LEU A 116 4.23 -2.96 -21.90
C LEU A 116 3.99 -4.39 -22.42
N GLY A 117 2.99 -4.56 -23.28
CA GLY A 117 2.60 -5.87 -23.82
C GLY A 117 1.82 -6.76 -22.82
N SER A 118 1.35 -7.90 -23.31
CA SER A 118 0.46 -8.80 -22.58
C SER A 118 1.12 -9.56 -21.44
N SER A 119 2.46 -9.63 -21.37
CA SER A 119 3.21 -10.27 -20.30
C SER A 119 3.50 -9.33 -19.11
N ALA A 120 3.09 -8.06 -19.20
CA ALA A 120 3.25 -7.11 -18.12
C ALA A 120 2.36 -7.48 -16.91
N ARG A 121 2.78 -7.02 -15.74
CA ARG A 121 1.97 -7.18 -14.52
C ARG A 121 0.77 -6.24 -14.60
N PRO A 122 -0.44 -6.71 -14.20
CA PRO A 122 -1.60 -5.85 -14.11
C PRO A 122 -1.42 -4.79 -13.01
N LEU A 123 -2.20 -3.71 -13.08
CA LEU A 123 -2.25 -2.71 -12.02
C LEU A 123 -2.78 -3.33 -10.71
N LEU A 124 -3.85 -4.13 -10.81
CA LEU A 124 -4.47 -4.85 -9.70
C LEU A 124 -4.71 -6.31 -10.13
N ASP A 125 -4.38 -7.25 -9.24
CA ASP A 125 -4.77 -8.65 -9.39
C ASP A 125 -6.21 -8.80 -8.84
N TRP A 126 -7.16 -8.55 -9.70
CA TRP A 126 -8.59 -8.59 -9.41
C TRP A 126 -9.35 -9.27 -10.54
N PRO A 127 -9.47 -10.59 -10.53
CA PRO A 127 -10.24 -11.30 -11.53
C PRO A 127 -11.72 -10.92 -11.42
N LEU A 128 -12.27 -10.37 -12.48
CA LEU A 128 -13.68 -10.06 -12.63
C LEU A 128 -14.30 -11.00 -13.68
N ALA A 129 -15.41 -11.62 -13.35
CA ALA A 129 -16.07 -12.55 -14.25
C ALA A 129 -16.82 -11.82 -15.38
N GLN A 130 -17.37 -10.65 -15.10
CA GLN A 130 -18.13 -9.85 -16.05
C GLN A 130 -17.84 -8.36 -15.87
N MET A 131 -17.98 -7.59 -16.95
CA MET A 131 -17.78 -6.14 -16.95
C MET A 131 -18.68 -5.42 -15.95
N LYS A 132 -19.91 -5.90 -15.77
CA LYS A 132 -20.87 -5.31 -14.80
C LYS A 132 -20.42 -5.43 -13.34
N ASP A 133 -19.50 -6.37 -13.04
CA ASP A 133 -18.95 -6.59 -11.71
C ASP A 133 -17.77 -5.63 -11.40
N ALA A 134 -17.37 -4.82 -12.40
CA ALA A 134 -16.30 -3.84 -12.21
C ALA A 134 -16.76 -2.72 -11.28
N PRO A 135 -15.98 -2.38 -10.25
CA PRO A 135 -16.30 -1.24 -9.39
C PRO A 135 -16.20 0.05 -10.18
N GLU A 136 -17.13 0.95 -9.95
CA GLU A 136 -17.10 2.28 -10.55
C GLU A 136 -16.13 3.18 -9.78
N LEU A 137 -15.36 3.96 -10.53
CA LEU A 137 -14.48 5.00 -10.01
C LEU A 137 -14.91 6.35 -10.57
N LYS A 138 -14.93 7.36 -9.72
CA LYS A 138 -15.07 8.76 -10.14
C LYS A 138 -13.65 9.35 -10.27
N ILE A 139 -13.26 9.71 -11.48
CA ILE A 139 -12.04 10.46 -11.72
C ILE A 139 -12.25 11.89 -11.23
N THR A 140 -11.40 12.36 -10.33
CA THR A 140 -11.47 13.69 -9.72
C THR A 140 -10.40 14.63 -10.28
N GLU A 141 -9.27 14.10 -10.76
CA GLU A 141 -8.20 14.88 -11.37
C GLU A 141 -7.48 14.06 -12.45
N ILE A 142 -7.07 14.73 -13.52
CA ILE A 142 -6.08 14.24 -14.48
C ILE A 142 -5.08 15.37 -14.70
N ARG A 143 -3.79 15.08 -14.46
CA ARG A 143 -2.72 16.07 -14.59
C ARG A 143 -1.47 15.48 -15.21
N ALA A 144 -0.81 16.24 -16.08
CA ALA A 144 0.51 15.91 -16.60
C ALA A 144 1.57 16.04 -15.49
N VAL A 145 2.47 15.08 -15.40
CA VAL A 145 3.63 15.05 -14.51
C VAL A 145 4.86 14.67 -15.36
N GLY A 146 5.58 15.68 -15.83
CA GLY A 146 6.60 15.47 -16.86
C GLY A 146 5.98 14.90 -18.14
N ASP A 147 6.49 13.79 -18.62
CA ASP A 147 5.98 13.08 -19.79
C ASP A 147 4.86 12.07 -19.48
N ASP A 148 4.50 11.92 -18.22
CA ASP A 148 3.49 10.98 -17.74
C ASP A 148 2.20 11.70 -17.33
N TRP A 149 1.16 10.93 -17.06
CA TRP A 149 -0.11 11.42 -16.53
C TRP A 149 -0.38 10.85 -15.16
N ARG A 150 -0.82 11.71 -14.23
CA ARG A 150 -1.40 11.29 -12.96
C ARG A 150 -2.91 11.40 -13.03
N VAL A 151 -3.58 10.29 -12.68
CA VAL A 151 -5.04 10.22 -12.54
C VAL A 151 -5.35 10.00 -11.07
N ILE A 152 -6.19 10.87 -10.48
CA ILE A 152 -6.76 10.66 -9.15
C ILE A 152 -8.20 10.19 -9.32
N ALA A 153 -8.54 9.07 -8.67
CA ALA A 153 -9.86 8.50 -8.72
C ALA A 153 -10.30 7.98 -7.34
N VAL A 154 -11.57 8.16 -7.02
CA VAL A 154 -12.18 7.69 -5.78
C VAL A 154 -13.22 6.61 -6.08
N PRO A 155 -13.36 5.57 -5.25
CA PRO A 155 -14.43 4.59 -5.40
C PRO A 155 -15.79 5.27 -5.30
N VAL A 156 -16.71 4.91 -6.19
CA VAL A 156 -18.12 5.28 -6.04
C VAL A 156 -18.73 4.32 -5.02
N ALA A 157 -19.29 4.87 -3.93
CA ALA A 157 -19.96 4.05 -2.94
C ALA A 157 -21.08 3.25 -3.62
N GLN A 158 -20.98 1.92 -3.60
CA GLN A 158 -22.09 1.09 -4.04
C GLN A 158 -23.25 1.34 -3.08
N ALA A 159 -24.38 1.79 -3.60
CA ALA A 159 -25.60 1.86 -2.81
C ALA A 159 -25.89 0.45 -2.28
N SER A 160 -25.86 0.29 -0.96
CA SER A 160 -26.31 -0.96 -0.33
C SER A 160 -27.75 -1.20 -0.74
N VAL A 161 -27.97 -2.27 -1.54
CA VAL A 161 -29.31 -2.73 -1.92
C VAL A 161 -29.91 -3.50 -0.75
#